data_99cdf58dd75e46a6e1b525958d988ae5
#
_entry.id   99cdf58dd75e46a6e1b525958d988ae5
#
_cell.length_a   1.000
_cell.length_b   1.000
_cell.length_c   1.000
_cell.angle_alpha   90.00
_cell.angle_beta   90.00
_cell.angle_gamma   90.00
#
_symmetry.space_group_name_H-M   'P 1'
#
loop_
_entity.id
_entity.type
_entity.pdbx_description
1 polymer ?
#
loop_
_entity_poly.entity_id
_entity_poly.type
_entity_poly.pdbx_seq_one_letter_code
_entity_poly.pdbx_strand_id
1 'polypeptide(L)'
;HASDRGFGIATLNEDNYTWVLSRLAIELDEMPFQYEDFTIWTWVENVYRLFTDRNFALLDKDGKKIGYARSVWAMINLNTRKPADLLALHGGSIVDYVCDEPCPIEKPSRIKVTSTEPVATLKAKYSDIDINGHVNSIRYIEHIMDLFPIEMYKEKRIRRFEMAYVAESYYDDELTLYKDELGDGVFDIEVKKNGSEVVCRS
;
A
#
# COMPACT_ATOMS: atom_id res chain seq x y z
N HIS A 1 -1.66 15.30 8.53
CA HIS A 1 -3.13 15.14 8.47
C HIS A 1 -3.68 14.27 9.62
N ALA A 2 -3.23 12.99 9.77
CA ALA A 2 -3.66 12.14 10.88
C ALA A 2 -3.16 12.66 12.23
N SER A 3 -1.93 13.15 12.29
CA SER A 3 -1.32 13.73 13.50
C SER A 3 -2.08 14.95 14.01
N ASP A 4 -2.52 15.83 13.12
CA ASP A 4 -3.28 17.05 13.44
C ASP A 4 -4.66 16.74 14.06
N ARG A 5 -5.09 15.47 13.96
CA ARG A 5 -6.40 14.99 14.41
C ARG A 5 -6.31 13.97 15.54
N GLY A 6 -5.14 13.82 16.18
CA GLY A 6 -4.93 12.90 17.30
C GLY A 6 -4.74 11.43 16.91
N PHE A 7 -4.68 11.13 15.60
CA PHE A 7 -4.49 9.76 15.08
C PHE A 7 -3.12 9.57 14.41
N GLY A 8 -2.15 10.41 14.74
CA GLY A 8 -0.76 10.27 14.30
C GLY A 8 -0.03 9.13 15.01
N ILE A 9 1.03 8.62 14.38
CA ILE A 9 1.81 7.48 14.90
C ILE A 9 2.35 7.78 16.30
N ALA A 10 2.86 8.98 16.57
CA ALA A 10 3.41 9.34 17.89
C ALA A 10 2.36 9.19 19.00
N THR A 11 1.18 9.79 18.81
CA THR A 11 0.07 9.71 19.78
C THR A 11 -0.43 8.27 19.95
N LEU A 12 -0.59 7.55 18.86
CA LEU A 12 -1.09 6.17 18.90
C LEU A 12 -0.11 5.21 19.57
N ASN A 13 1.20 5.42 19.39
CA ASN A 13 2.23 4.57 20.02
C ASN A 13 2.24 4.74 21.55
N GLU A 14 1.88 5.89 22.09
CA GLU A 14 1.70 6.10 23.54
C GLU A 14 0.59 5.18 24.09
N ASP A 15 -0.44 4.91 23.29
CA ASP A 15 -1.54 4.00 23.60
C ASP A 15 -1.29 2.54 23.14
N ASN A 16 -0.08 2.23 22.67
CA ASN A 16 0.32 0.94 22.10
C ASN A 16 -0.45 0.54 20.84
N TYR A 17 -0.82 1.51 20.01
CA TYR A 17 -1.45 1.26 18.72
C TYR A 17 -0.58 1.80 17.57
N THR A 18 -0.74 1.21 16.39
CA THR A 18 -0.13 1.73 15.15
C THR A 18 -1.01 1.43 13.95
N TRP A 19 -0.85 2.23 12.88
CA TRP A 19 -1.48 1.99 11.60
C TRP A 19 -0.70 0.97 10.76
N VAL A 20 -1.43 0.08 10.12
CA VAL A 20 -0.90 -0.86 9.13
C VAL A 20 -1.65 -0.66 7.82
N LEU A 21 -0.90 -0.41 6.75
CA LEU A 21 -1.43 -0.38 5.40
C LEU A 21 -1.75 -1.82 4.97
N SER A 22 -3.03 -2.10 4.70
CA SER A 22 -3.48 -3.41 4.26
C SER A 22 -3.58 -3.50 2.74
N ARG A 23 -4.13 -2.47 2.10
CA ARG A 23 -4.30 -2.42 0.65
C ARG A 23 -4.06 -1.03 0.11
N LEU A 24 -3.60 -0.97 -1.13
CA LEU A 24 -3.36 0.26 -1.88
C LEU A 24 -3.71 0.00 -3.34
N ALA A 25 -4.43 0.93 -3.98
CA ALA A 25 -4.57 1.02 -5.41
C ALA A 25 -4.22 2.45 -5.84
N ILE A 26 -3.44 2.59 -6.89
CA ILE A 26 -3.00 3.88 -7.45
C ILE A 26 -3.32 3.87 -8.94
N GLU A 27 -3.97 4.91 -9.44
CA GLU A 27 -4.12 5.20 -10.86
C GLU A 27 -3.58 6.58 -11.16
N LEU A 28 -2.70 6.66 -12.17
CA LEU A 28 -2.10 7.91 -12.61
C LEU A 28 -2.38 8.12 -14.09
N ASP A 29 -2.99 9.25 -14.43
CA ASP A 29 -3.17 9.70 -15.80
C ASP A 29 -1.90 10.37 -16.33
N GLU A 30 -1.24 11.14 -15.46
CA GLU A 30 0.00 11.85 -15.76
C GLU A 30 0.97 11.72 -14.57
N MET A 31 2.27 11.76 -14.83
CA MET A 31 3.32 11.82 -13.81
C MET A 31 3.90 13.22 -13.76
N PRO A 32 4.12 13.83 -12.59
CA PRO A 32 4.87 15.06 -12.47
C PRO A 32 6.28 14.89 -13.05
N PHE A 33 6.79 15.91 -13.74
CA PHE A 33 8.17 15.91 -14.20
C PHE A 33 9.14 16.13 -13.03
N GLN A 34 10.39 15.78 -13.27
CA GLN A 34 11.46 16.03 -12.30
C GLN A 34 11.51 17.53 -11.96
N TYR A 35 11.54 17.85 -10.65
CA TYR A 35 11.53 19.20 -10.08
C TYR A 35 10.20 19.97 -10.25
N GLU A 36 9.15 19.33 -10.68
CA GLU A 36 7.83 19.95 -10.72
C GLU A 36 7.14 19.80 -9.36
N ASP A 37 6.54 20.88 -8.87
CA ASP A 37 5.75 20.87 -7.65
C ASP A 37 4.44 20.13 -7.90
N PHE A 38 4.03 19.35 -6.91
CA PHE A 38 2.73 18.67 -6.90
C PHE A 38 2.12 18.69 -5.49
N THR A 39 0.82 18.51 -5.42
CA THR A 39 0.09 18.45 -4.15
C THR A 39 -0.57 17.09 -4.00
N ILE A 40 -0.48 16.51 -2.79
CA ILE A 40 -1.28 15.34 -2.42
C ILE A 40 -2.39 15.80 -1.50
N TRP A 41 -3.62 15.68 -1.97
CA TRP A 41 -4.82 15.87 -1.18
C TRP A 41 -5.30 14.50 -0.66
N THR A 42 -5.71 14.41 0.62
CA THR A 42 -6.15 13.14 1.21
C THR A 42 -7.36 13.32 2.11
N TRP A 43 -8.25 12.33 2.08
CA TRP A 43 -9.45 12.29 2.93
C TRP A 43 -9.78 10.86 3.36
N VAL A 44 -10.55 10.72 4.44
CA VAL A 44 -11.13 9.46 4.89
C VAL A 44 -12.51 9.33 4.28
N GLU A 45 -12.76 8.28 3.50
CA GLU A 45 -14.03 8.01 2.86
C GLU A 45 -14.96 7.23 3.82
N ASN A 46 -14.42 6.22 4.49
CA ASN A 46 -15.21 5.38 5.39
C ASN A 46 -14.38 4.96 6.62
N VAL A 47 -15.08 4.75 7.72
CA VAL A 47 -14.58 4.14 8.93
C VAL A 47 -15.44 2.93 9.26
N TYR A 48 -14.81 1.76 9.30
CA TYR A 48 -15.40 0.51 9.75
C TYR A 48 -14.84 0.13 11.12
N ARG A 49 -15.36 -0.89 11.71
CA ARG A 49 -14.89 -1.35 13.03
C ARG A 49 -13.38 -1.64 13.08
N LEU A 50 -12.83 -2.27 12.04
CA LEU A 50 -11.42 -2.72 12.01
C LEU A 50 -10.58 -2.03 10.93
N PHE A 51 -11.19 -1.25 10.04
CA PHE A 51 -10.54 -0.65 8.88
C PHE A 51 -11.04 0.77 8.63
N THR A 52 -10.20 1.56 7.96
CA THR A 52 -10.62 2.81 7.33
C THR A 52 -10.26 2.77 5.85
N ASP A 53 -11.12 3.35 5.00
CA ASP A 53 -10.81 3.67 3.61
C ASP A 53 -10.30 5.11 3.56
N ARG A 54 -9.09 5.29 3.06
CA ARG A 54 -8.46 6.61 2.85
C ARG A 54 -8.13 6.80 1.40
N ASN A 55 -8.54 7.90 0.84
CA ASN A 55 -8.30 8.26 -0.54
C ASN A 55 -7.28 9.39 -0.66
N PHE A 56 -6.73 9.49 -1.87
CA PHE A 56 -5.78 10.53 -2.23
C PHE A 56 -6.09 11.02 -3.65
N ALA A 57 -5.84 12.30 -3.88
CA ALA A 57 -5.75 12.88 -5.21
C ALA A 57 -4.37 13.50 -5.38
N LEU A 58 -3.72 13.24 -6.50
CA LEU A 58 -2.50 13.90 -6.90
C LEU A 58 -2.87 15.06 -7.81
N LEU A 59 -2.41 16.26 -7.48
CA LEU A 59 -2.64 17.47 -8.23
C LEU A 59 -1.30 18.00 -8.75
N ASP A 60 -1.28 18.43 -9.99
CA ASP A 60 -0.12 19.14 -10.56
C ASP A 60 0.04 20.55 -9.95
N LYS A 61 1.04 21.29 -10.40
CA LYS A 61 1.34 22.66 -9.95
C LYS A 61 0.21 23.65 -10.19
N ASP A 62 -0.67 23.37 -11.16
CA ASP A 62 -1.80 24.21 -11.54
C ASP A 62 -3.11 23.80 -10.84
N GLY A 63 -3.04 22.78 -9.99
CA GLY A 63 -4.18 22.22 -9.23
C GLY A 63 -5.07 21.27 -10.04
N LYS A 64 -4.64 20.83 -11.22
CA LYS A 64 -5.34 19.79 -11.99
C LYS A 64 -5.09 18.44 -11.36
N LYS A 65 -6.14 17.66 -11.14
CA LYS A 65 -6.04 16.27 -10.66
C LYS A 65 -5.45 15.40 -11.78
N ILE A 66 -4.31 14.76 -11.52
CA ILE A 66 -3.54 13.94 -12.46
C ILE A 66 -3.47 12.48 -12.04
N GLY A 67 -4.06 12.13 -10.91
CA GLY A 67 -4.15 10.76 -10.44
C GLY A 67 -4.88 10.64 -9.10
N TYR A 68 -5.19 9.40 -8.74
CA TYR A 68 -5.87 9.07 -7.50
C TYR A 68 -5.27 7.82 -6.86
N ALA A 69 -5.47 7.69 -5.55
CA ALA A 69 -5.20 6.44 -4.87
C ALA A 69 -6.30 6.14 -3.83
N ARG A 70 -6.54 4.85 -3.61
CA ARG A 70 -7.36 4.30 -2.53
C ARG A 70 -6.51 3.42 -1.64
N SER A 71 -6.66 3.55 -0.35
CA SER A 71 -5.95 2.70 0.61
C SER A 71 -6.88 2.22 1.72
N VAL A 72 -6.61 1.04 2.21
CA VAL A 72 -7.29 0.43 3.36
C VAL A 72 -6.28 0.28 4.49
N TRP A 73 -6.59 0.87 5.63
CA TRP A 73 -5.74 0.86 6.81
C TRP A 73 -6.42 0.13 7.96
N ALA A 74 -5.67 -0.75 8.62
CA ALA A 74 -6.05 -1.33 9.89
C ALA A 74 -5.24 -0.66 11.02
N MET A 75 -5.83 -0.57 12.20
CA MET A 75 -5.08 -0.24 13.41
C MET A 75 -4.86 -1.53 14.19
N ILE A 76 -3.63 -1.74 14.65
CA ILE A 76 -3.28 -2.89 15.46
C ILE A 76 -2.72 -2.46 16.81
N ASN A 77 -2.98 -3.28 17.82
CA ASN A 77 -2.32 -3.15 19.11
C ASN A 77 -0.91 -3.74 19.01
N LEU A 78 0.11 -2.97 19.37
CA LEU A 78 1.52 -3.34 19.24
C LEU A 78 1.91 -4.56 20.09
N ASN A 79 1.29 -4.72 21.26
CA ASN A 79 1.60 -5.80 22.19
C ASN A 79 0.93 -7.14 21.80
N THR A 80 -0.35 -7.08 21.41
CA THR A 80 -1.15 -8.28 21.11
C THR A 80 -1.15 -8.62 19.62
N ARG A 81 -0.71 -7.71 18.75
CA ARG A 81 -0.74 -7.82 17.28
C ARG A 81 -2.15 -8.01 16.71
N LYS A 82 -3.18 -7.72 17.50
CA LYS A 82 -4.58 -7.86 17.07
C LYS A 82 -5.13 -6.53 16.56
N PRO A 83 -6.06 -6.56 15.58
CA PRO A 83 -6.77 -5.38 15.14
C PRO A 83 -7.49 -4.68 16.29
N ALA A 84 -7.43 -3.34 16.32
CA ALA A 84 -8.15 -2.49 17.26
C ALA A 84 -9.55 -2.19 16.74
N ASP A 85 -10.48 -1.97 17.66
CA ASP A 85 -11.82 -1.46 17.35
C ASP A 85 -11.76 0.06 17.19
N LEU A 86 -11.79 0.55 15.95
CA LEU A 86 -11.69 1.96 15.62
C LEU A 86 -12.87 2.78 16.13
N LEU A 87 -14.04 2.15 16.26
CA LEU A 87 -15.26 2.82 16.74
C LEU A 87 -15.29 2.97 18.25
N ALA A 88 -14.43 2.24 18.97
CA ALA A 88 -14.28 2.34 20.41
C ALA A 88 -13.10 3.24 20.81
N LEU A 89 -12.09 3.36 19.95
CA LEU A 89 -10.88 4.14 20.24
C LEU A 89 -11.21 5.63 20.30
N HIS A 90 -10.68 6.34 21.32
CA HIS A 90 -10.90 7.79 21.56
C HIS A 90 -12.38 8.18 21.46
N GLY A 91 -13.28 7.30 21.96
CA GLY A 91 -14.73 7.56 21.93
C GLY A 91 -15.34 7.52 20.53
N GLY A 92 -14.65 6.93 19.54
CA GLY A 92 -15.13 6.83 18.15
C GLY A 92 -14.96 8.10 17.34
N SER A 93 -14.21 9.10 17.83
CA SER A 93 -14.07 10.42 17.18
C SER A 93 -13.48 10.37 15.76
N ILE A 94 -12.90 9.25 15.35
CA ILE A 94 -12.40 9.06 13.98
C ILE A 94 -13.48 9.23 12.92
N VAL A 95 -14.75 8.94 13.23
CA VAL A 95 -15.89 9.08 12.29
C VAL A 95 -16.18 10.56 11.95
N ASP A 96 -15.80 11.50 12.82
CA ASP A 96 -16.00 12.94 12.59
C ASP A 96 -15.14 13.48 11.44
N TYR A 97 -14.18 12.69 10.98
CA TYR A 97 -13.24 13.05 9.90
C TYR A 97 -13.58 12.40 8.55
N VAL A 98 -14.72 11.72 8.46
CA VAL A 98 -15.22 11.19 7.20
C VAL A 98 -15.62 12.35 6.28
N CYS A 99 -15.26 12.24 5.01
CA CYS A 99 -15.56 13.22 3.98
C CYS A 99 -16.25 12.54 2.80
N ASP A 100 -17.36 13.11 2.34
CA ASP A 100 -18.18 12.57 1.25
C ASP A 100 -17.60 12.80 -0.16
N GLU A 101 -16.36 13.30 -0.25
CA GLU A 101 -15.70 13.49 -1.54
C GLU A 101 -15.50 12.14 -2.24
N PRO A 102 -16.05 11.95 -3.46
CA PRO A 102 -15.95 10.69 -4.16
C PRO A 102 -14.53 10.47 -4.71
N CYS A 103 -14.06 9.23 -4.67
CA CYS A 103 -12.85 8.82 -5.37
C CYS A 103 -13.24 8.07 -6.66
N PRO A 104 -12.81 8.53 -7.85
CA PRO A 104 -13.31 8.02 -9.13
C PRO A 104 -12.72 6.67 -9.54
N ILE A 105 -11.61 6.22 -8.90
CA ILE A 105 -10.98 4.95 -9.23
C ILE A 105 -11.63 3.80 -8.46
N GLU A 106 -11.55 2.59 -9.01
CA GLU A 106 -12.06 1.38 -8.36
C GLU A 106 -11.28 1.04 -7.07
N LYS A 107 -11.98 0.40 -6.14
CA LYS A 107 -11.35 -0.12 -4.91
C LYS A 107 -10.29 -1.17 -5.25
N PRO A 108 -9.28 -1.39 -4.36
CA PRO A 108 -8.31 -2.47 -4.54
C PRO A 108 -8.99 -3.82 -4.74
N SER A 109 -8.57 -4.52 -5.78
CA SER A 109 -9.14 -5.81 -6.18
C SER A 109 -8.69 -6.97 -5.28
N ARG A 110 -9.26 -8.15 -5.49
CA ARG A 110 -8.77 -9.39 -4.89
C ARG A 110 -7.84 -10.09 -5.88
N ILE A 111 -6.56 -9.91 -5.70
CA ILE A 111 -5.51 -10.52 -6.52
C ILE A 111 -5.35 -12.00 -6.16
N LYS A 112 -5.26 -12.86 -7.18
CA LYS A 112 -5.07 -14.30 -7.01
C LYS A 112 -4.10 -14.82 -8.05
N VAL A 113 -2.92 -15.23 -7.61
CA VAL A 113 -1.91 -15.87 -8.46
C VAL A 113 -2.11 -17.39 -8.43
N THR A 114 -2.05 -18.01 -9.60
CA THR A 114 -2.22 -19.46 -9.80
C THR A 114 -0.91 -20.15 -10.20
N SER A 115 0.07 -19.39 -10.66
CA SER A 115 1.41 -19.88 -11.02
C SER A 115 2.09 -20.54 -9.83
N THR A 116 2.70 -21.70 -10.09
CA THR A 116 3.49 -22.45 -9.10
C THR A 116 4.99 -22.34 -9.34
N GLU A 117 5.38 -21.86 -10.51
CA GLU A 117 6.78 -21.67 -10.88
C GLU A 117 7.24 -20.26 -10.51
N PRO A 118 8.29 -20.09 -9.71
CA PRO A 118 8.81 -18.80 -9.36
C PRO A 118 9.48 -18.11 -10.57
N VAL A 119 9.25 -16.80 -10.70
CA VAL A 119 9.92 -15.97 -11.71
C VAL A 119 11.18 -15.29 -11.17
N ALA A 120 11.28 -15.14 -9.86
CA ALA A 120 12.47 -14.61 -9.17
C ALA A 120 12.52 -15.10 -7.73
N THR A 121 13.74 -15.16 -7.19
CA THR A 121 14.00 -15.41 -5.77
C THR A 121 15.12 -14.49 -5.32
N LEU A 122 14.96 -13.84 -4.20
CA LEU A 122 15.94 -12.93 -3.61
C LEU A 122 15.93 -13.04 -2.09
N LYS A 123 16.96 -12.52 -1.44
CA LYS A 123 17.02 -12.41 0.02
C LYS A 123 16.86 -10.96 0.44
N ALA A 124 16.04 -10.71 1.44
CA ALA A 124 15.89 -9.40 2.04
C ALA A 124 17.23 -8.93 2.64
N LYS A 125 17.67 -7.74 2.24
CA LYS A 125 18.97 -7.15 2.60
C LYS A 125 18.80 -6.02 3.60
N TYR A 126 19.89 -5.55 4.17
CA TYR A 126 19.91 -4.39 5.07
C TYR A 126 19.17 -3.16 4.47
N SER A 127 19.38 -2.90 3.17
CA SER A 127 18.74 -1.78 2.47
C SER A 127 17.22 -1.90 2.34
N ASP A 128 16.67 -3.10 2.52
CA ASP A 128 15.22 -3.34 2.45
C ASP A 128 14.53 -3.07 3.77
N ILE A 129 15.28 -2.99 4.88
CA ILE A 129 14.73 -2.95 6.24
C ILE A 129 14.47 -1.51 6.69
N ASP A 130 13.28 -1.28 7.21
CA ASP A 130 12.86 -0.01 7.80
C ASP A 130 13.24 0.13 9.29
N ILE A 131 12.87 1.25 9.89
CA ILE A 131 13.15 1.54 11.31
C ILE A 131 12.43 0.61 12.29
N ASN A 132 11.41 -0.13 11.83
CA ASN A 132 10.67 -1.11 12.64
C ASN A 132 11.30 -2.50 12.56
N GLY A 133 12.35 -2.68 11.75
CA GLY A 133 13.02 -3.96 11.56
C GLY A 133 12.35 -4.88 10.54
N HIS A 134 11.38 -4.38 9.78
CA HIS A 134 10.67 -5.13 8.75
C HIS A 134 11.11 -4.69 7.35
N VAL A 135 10.90 -5.54 6.35
CA VAL A 135 11.04 -5.15 4.95
C VAL A 135 10.05 -4.01 4.66
N ASN A 136 10.58 -2.87 4.22
CA ASN A 136 9.78 -1.69 3.91
C ASN A 136 8.78 -1.99 2.78
N SER A 137 7.55 -1.51 2.92
CA SER A 137 6.48 -1.70 1.94
C SER A 137 6.85 -1.27 0.51
N ILE A 138 7.67 -0.23 0.38
CA ILE A 138 8.17 0.26 -0.93
C ILE A 138 9.12 -0.76 -1.58
N ARG A 139 9.91 -1.51 -0.80
CA ARG A 139 10.84 -2.51 -1.35
C ARG A 139 10.13 -3.64 -2.08
N TYR A 140 8.98 -4.06 -1.59
CA TYR A 140 8.16 -5.03 -2.34
C TYR A 140 7.74 -4.47 -3.70
N ILE A 141 7.38 -3.18 -3.78
CA ILE A 141 7.04 -2.53 -5.04
C ILE A 141 8.23 -2.53 -5.99
N GLU A 142 9.42 -2.15 -5.51
CA GLU A 142 10.66 -2.17 -6.30
C GLU A 142 10.97 -3.58 -6.82
N HIS A 143 10.94 -4.60 -5.97
CA HIS A 143 11.19 -6.00 -6.37
C HIS A 143 10.16 -6.51 -7.39
N ILE A 144 8.89 -6.09 -7.28
CA ILE A 144 7.86 -6.41 -8.25
C ILE A 144 8.14 -5.72 -9.59
N MET A 145 8.52 -4.45 -9.56
CA MET A 145 8.86 -3.71 -10.77
C MET A 145 10.10 -4.26 -11.46
N ASP A 146 11.07 -4.78 -10.72
CA ASP A 146 12.29 -5.41 -11.26
C ASP A 146 12.01 -6.71 -12.05
N LEU A 147 10.79 -7.26 -11.98
CA LEU A 147 10.39 -8.41 -12.82
C LEU A 147 10.19 -8.05 -14.30
N PHE A 148 10.17 -6.78 -14.64
CA PHE A 148 9.89 -6.30 -15.98
C PHE A 148 11.13 -5.64 -16.60
N PRO A 149 11.40 -5.86 -17.89
CA PRO A 149 12.55 -5.28 -18.57
C PRO A 149 12.42 -3.75 -18.66
N ILE A 150 13.54 -3.05 -18.58
CA ILE A 150 13.57 -1.58 -18.64
C ILE A 150 12.98 -1.02 -19.94
N GLU A 151 13.04 -1.80 -21.03
CA GLU A 151 12.46 -1.46 -22.33
C GLU A 151 10.93 -1.28 -22.22
N MET A 152 10.28 -2.11 -21.42
CA MET A 152 8.83 -1.99 -21.20
C MET A 152 8.46 -0.65 -20.57
N TYR A 153 9.26 -0.15 -19.65
CA TYR A 153 9.04 1.15 -18.99
C TYR A 153 9.33 2.36 -19.91
N LYS A 154 10.12 2.16 -20.98
CA LYS A 154 10.36 3.19 -22.00
C LYS A 154 9.19 3.30 -22.98
N GLU A 155 8.51 2.20 -23.26
CA GLU A 155 7.44 2.10 -24.24
C GLU A 155 6.05 2.24 -23.64
N LYS A 156 5.89 1.82 -22.38
CA LYS A 156 4.61 1.77 -21.66
C LYS A 156 4.74 2.47 -20.32
N ARG A 157 3.60 2.90 -19.80
CA ARG A 157 3.50 3.41 -18.42
C ARG A 157 2.56 2.54 -17.60
N ILE A 158 2.82 2.43 -16.32
CA ILE A 158 1.89 1.83 -15.38
C ILE A 158 0.72 2.79 -15.22
N ARG A 159 -0.48 2.34 -15.58
CA ARG A 159 -1.70 3.11 -15.41
C ARG A 159 -2.33 2.87 -14.04
N ARG A 160 -2.35 1.60 -13.62
CA ARG A 160 -2.88 1.17 -12.33
C ARG A 160 -1.88 0.23 -11.65
N PHE A 161 -1.68 0.44 -10.37
CA PHE A 161 -0.86 -0.41 -9.52
C PHE A 161 -1.62 -0.71 -8.22
N GLU A 162 -1.67 -1.97 -7.84
CA GLU A 162 -2.32 -2.42 -6.61
C GLU A 162 -1.35 -3.17 -5.71
N MET A 163 -1.52 -3.02 -4.40
CA MET A 163 -0.82 -3.81 -3.39
C MET A 163 -1.79 -4.30 -2.33
N ALA A 164 -1.66 -5.57 -1.96
CA ALA A 164 -2.27 -6.14 -0.77
C ALA A 164 -1.14 -6.66 0.12
N TYR A 165 -0.95 -6.06 1.28
CA TYR A 165 0.03 -6.48 2.29
C TYR A 165 -0.62 -7.47 3.23
N VAL A 166 -0.01 -8.66 3.42
CA VAL A 166 -0.59 -9.81 4.13
C VAL A 166 0.21 -10.14 5.38
N ALA A 167 1.55 -10.16 5.28
CA ALA A 167 2.45 -10.48 6.37
C ALA A 167 3.74 -9.66 6.29
N GLU A 168 4.47 -9.60 7.39
CA GLU A 168 5.76 -8.94 7.49
C GLU A 168 6.89 -9.88 7.09
N SER A 169 7.97 -9.34 6.52
CA SER A 169 9.24 -10.04 6.29
C SER A 169 10.36 -9.31 7.00
N TYR A 170 11.45 -10.05 7.26
CA TYR A 170 12.58 -9.59 8.04
C TYR A 170 13.88 -9.73 7.26
N TYR A 171 14.96 -9.21 7.83
CA TYR A 171 16.29 -9.37 7.28
C TYR A 171 16.62 -10.86 7.08
N ASP A 172 17.23 -11.18 5.92
CA ASP A 172 17.65 -12.51 5.46
C ASP A 172 16.48 -13.48 5.11
N ASP A 173 15.21 -13.07 5.23
CA ASP A 173 14.10 -13.85 4.68
C ASP A 173 14.29 -14.04 3.17
N GLU A 174 14.03 -15.26 2.69
CA GLU A 174 13.99 -15.55 1.26
C GLU A 174 12.62 -15.16 0.70
N LEU A 175 12.63 -14.25 -0.27
CA LEU A 175 11.44 -13.76 -0.96
C LEU A 175 11.36 -14.40 -2.35
N THR A 176 10.30 -15.13 -2.61
CA THR A 176 10.05 -15.79 -3.90
C THR A 176 8.84 -15.16 -4.58
N LEU A 177 9.01 -14.73 -5.82
CA LEU A 177 8.00 -14.02 -6.60
C LEU A 177 7.40 -14.95 -7.66
N TYR A 178 6.08 -14.95 -7.73
CA TYR A 178 5.26 -15.65 -8.71
C TYR A 178 4.48 -14.65 -9.54
N LYS A 179 4.30 -14.93 -10.84
CA LYS A 179 3.64 -14.01 -11.76
C LYS A 179 2.69 -14.75 -12.69
N ASP A 180 1.46 -14.28 -12.78
CA ASP A 180 0.50 -14.61 -13.83
C ASP A 180 0.37 -13.43 -14.80
N GLU A 181 0.30 -13.71 -16.09
CA GLU A 181 0.01 -12.72 -17.12
C GLU A 181 -1.43 -12.94 -17.59
N LEU A 182 -2.29 -11.95 -17.36
CA LEU A 182 -3.73 -12.02 -17.62
C LEU A 182 -4.13 -11.50 -19.02
N GLY A 183 -3.14 -11.01 -19.79
CA GLY A 183 -3.36 -10.35 -21.07
C GLY A 183 -3.50 -8.84 -20.95
N ASP A 184 -3.43 -8.16 -22.10
CA ASP A 184 -3.57 -6.68 -22.21
C ASP A 184 -2.63 -5.87 -21.30
N GLY A 185 -1.49 -6.46 -20.92
CA GLY A 185 -0.50 -5.82 -20.04
C GLY A 185 -0.92 -5.81 -18.57
N VAL A 186 -1.82 -6.71 -18.17
CA VAL A 186 -2.23 -6.92 -16.78
C VAL A 186 -1.50 -8.13 -16.21
N PHE A 187 -0.96 -7.97 -15.01
CA PHE A 187 -0.18 -8.99 -14.31
C PHE A 187 -0.63 -9.11 -12.87
N ASP A 188 -0.84 -10.33 -12.39
CA ASP A 188 -1.00 -10.65 -10.98
C ASP A 188 0.33 -11.21 -10.44
N ILE A 189 0.80 -10.66 -9.32
CA ILE A 189 2.06 -11.04 -8.70
C ILE A 189 1.83 -11.39 -7.23
N GLU A 190 2.46 -12.46 -6.78
CA GLU A 190 2.46 -12.88 -5.38
C GLU A 190 3.88 -13.03 -4.88
N VAL A 191 4.18 -12.47 -3.72
CA VAL A 191 5.45 -12.64 -3.04
C VAL A 191 5.25 -13.52 -1.82
N LYS A 192 6.03 -14.58 -1.73
CA LYS A 192 6.08 -15.49 -0.56
C LYS A 192 7.42 -15.40 0.13
N LYS A 193 7.43 -15.51 1.43
CA LYS A 193 8.65 -15.69 2.21
C LYS A 193 8.86 -17.14 2.59
N ASN A 194 10.13 -17.56 2.59
CA ASN A 194 10.58 -18.87 3.05
C ASN A 194 9.75 -20.03 2.45
N GLY A 195 9.38 -19.89 1.18
CA GLY A 195 8.75 -20.90 0.35
C GLY A 195 7.23 -21.04 0.46
N SER A 196 6.56 -20.50 1.46
CA SER A 196 5.12 -20.80 1.66
C SER A 196 4.25 -19.63 2.13
N GLU A 197 4.74 -18.75 2.98
CA GLU A 197 3.94 -17.69 3.58
C GLU A 197 3.82 -16.48 2.65
N VAL A 198 2.60 -16.16 2.23
CA VAL A 198 2.34 -14.98 1.40
C VAL A 198 2.56 -13.73 2.21
N VAL A 199 3.39 -12.83 1.67
CA VAL A 199 3.69 -11.52 2.29
C VAL A 199 2.99 -10.37 1.60
N CYS A 200 2.89 -10.39 0.26
CA CYS A 200 2.10 -9.40 -0.46
C CYS A 200 1.64 -9.93 -1.83
N ARG A 201 0.69 -9.20 -2.43
CA ARG A 201 0.20 -9.37 -3.79
C ARG A 201 0.09 -8.03 -4.49
N SER A 202 0.31 -8.05 -5.79
CA SER A 202 0.19 -6.90 -6.69
C SER A 202 -0.50 -7.29 -7.98
#